data_386be307a537950d9dccf5740d0e2919
#
_entry.id   386be307a537950d9dccf5740d0e2919
#
_cell.length_a   1.000
_cell.length_b   1.000
_cell.length_c   1.000
_cell.angle_alpha   90.00
_cell.angle_beta   90.00
_cell.angle_gamma   90.00
#
_symmetry.space_group_name_H-M   'P 1'
#
loop_
_entity.id
_entity.type
_entity.pdbx_description
1 polymer ?
#
loop_
_entity_poly.entity_id
_entity_poly.type
_entity_poly.pdbx_seq_one_letter_code
_entity_poly.pdbx_strand_id
1 'polypeptide(L)'
;MNQTPNANRLHIALFGRRNSGKSSLVNALTGQDTVIVSPTPGTTTDPVTKAMEIHPLGPCLLIDTPGFDDEGELGEMRVERTLKIIGKTDIALLLCETGDAQEQEWLQRLKERGIPVILLLNKADARPNTTELAEQIKASCGQPPIIVSAKDSTGIEAIHRAILEKLPADFGEQTITGSLVAEGDVIVLVMPQDLQAPKGRLILPQVQTIRELLDKKCLIMSCTTDKLKDTLHALANPPKLIITDSQVFHTVYEQKPAESRLTSFSVLFAGYKGDIHYYVESAFAIDRLTEQSRVLIAEACTHAPLTEDIGRVKIPHLLRKRTGEGLQIDIVSGNDFPEDLSPYNLIIHCGACMFNRKYVLSRIEQARALQIPMTNYGVAIAHLNGILNKIVY
;
A
#
# COMPACT_ATOMS: atom_id res chain seq x y z
N MET A 1 -4.41 -6.47 20.96
CA MET A 1 -3.76 -7.45 20.08
C MET A 1 -3.84 -7.10 18.60
N ASN A 2 -3.55 -5.91 18.15
CA ASN A 2 -3.57 -5.57 16.72
C ASN A 2 -2.16 -5.15 16.29
N GLN A 3 -1.26 -6.12 16.13
CA GLN A 3 0.13 -5.83 15.76
C GLN A 3 0.35 -5.79 14.24
N THR A 4 -0.62 -6.25 13.41
CA THR A 4 -0.48 -6.17 11.94
C THR A 4 -0.77 -4.75 11.47
N PRO A 5 0.19 -4.07 10.83
CA PRO A 5 -0.02 -2.73 10.28
C PRO A 5 -1.15 -2.72 9.25
N ASN A 6 -1.92 -1.63 9.19
CA ASN A 6 -3.01 -1.50 8.21
C ASN A 6 -2.53 -1.68 6.76
N ALA A 7 -1.32 -1.24 6.46
CA ALA A 7 -0.69 -1.39 5.15
C ALA A 7 -0.47 -2.84 4.67
N ASN A 8 -0.58 -3.81 5.58
CA ASN A 8 -0.39 -5.25 5.30
C ASN A 8 -1.68 -6.05 5.46
N ARG A 9 -2.79 -5.38 5.70
CA ARG A 9 -4.12 -5.99 5.77
C ARG A 9 -4.75 -6.01 4.38
N LEU A 10 -5.62 -6.97 4.13
CA LEU A 10 -6.49 -6.94 2.95
C LEU A 10 -7.51 -5.80 3.11
N HIS A 11 -7.50 -4.83 2.21
CA HIS A 11 -8.42 -3.70 2.23
C HIS A 11 -9.71 -4.06 1.49
N ILE A 12 -10.80 -4.18 2.25
CA ILE A 12 -12.14 -4.48 1.74
C ILE A 12 -13.00 -3.23 1.92
N ALA A 13 -13.36 -2.58 0.83
CA ALA A 13 -14.18 -1.37 0.88
C ALA A 13 -15.63 -1.63 0.50
N LEU A 14 -16.55 -1.00 1.23
CA LEU A 14 -17.98 -1.07 1.01
C LEU A 14 -18.44 0.15 0.22
N PHE A 15 -18.99 -0.06 -0.96
CA PHE A 15 -19.57 0.97 -1.83
C PHE A 15 -21.08 0.78 -1.92
N GLY A 16 -21.80 1.85 -2.14
CA GLY A 16 -23.25 1.80 -2.28
C GLY A 16 -23.89 3.15 -1.94
N ARG A 17 -25.19 3.27 -2.24
CA ARG A 17 -25.98 4.47 -1.95
C ARG A 17 -26.02 4.80 -0.47
N ARG A 18 -26.43 6.03 -0.16
CA ARG A 18 -26.82 6.39 1.20
C ARG A 18 -27.88 5.41 1.71
N ASN A 19 -27.81 5.11 2.99
CA ASN A 19 -28.76 4.22 3.66
C ASN A 19 -28.87 2.80 3.07
N SER A 20 -28.00 2.37 2.17
CA SER A 20 -27.94 0.97 1.70
C SER A 20 -27.55 -0.02 2.80
N GLY A 21 -27.08 0.48 3.94
CA GLY A 21 -26.71 -0.33 5.11
C GLY A 21 -25.23 -0.71 5.18
N LYS A 22 -24.33 0.05 4.54
CA LYS A 22 -22.88 -0.17 4.57
C LYS A 22 -22.33 -0.27 6.01
N SER A 23 -22.60 0.74 6.82
CA SER A 23 -22.14 0.80 8.22
C SER A 23 -22.72 -0.35 9.08
N SER A 24 -23.99 -0.68 8.87
CA SER A 24 -24.62 -1.83 9.54
C SER A 24 -23.96 -3.15 9.12
N LEU A 25 -23.62 -3.28 7.84
CA LEU A 25 -22.96 -4.46 7.33
C LEU A 25 -21.51 -4.60 7.86
N VAL A 26 -20.78 -3.47 8.01
CA VAL A 26 -19.46 -3.46 8.67
C VAL A 26 -19.59 -3.98 10.11
N ASN A 27 -20.60 -3.55 10.86
CA ASN A 27 -20.85 -4.04 12.21
C ASN A 27 -21.19 -5.54 12.22
N ALA A 28 -22.05 -6.00 11.33
CA ALA A 28 -22.41 -7.41 11.21
C ALA A 28 -21.22 -8.30 10.83
N LEU A 29 -20.39 -7.88 9.86
CA LEU A 29 -19.17 -8.59 9.46
C LEU A 29 -18.16 -8.72 10.59
N THR A 30 -18.09 -7.73 11.47
CA THR A 30 -17.09 -7.70 12.54
C THR A 30 -17.62 -8.25 13.87
N GLY A 31 -18.90 -8.50 13.99
CA GLY A 31 -19.52 -8.92 15.25
C GLY A 31 -19.43 -7.89 16.38
N GLN A 32 -19.31 -6.59 16.04
CA GLN A 32 -19.11 -5.52 17.03
C GLN A 32 -19.90 -4.26 16.62
N ASP A 33 -20.62 -3.66 17.55
CA ASP A 33 -21.34 -2.38 17.38
C ASP A 33 -20.40 -1.16 17.56
N THR A 34 -19.47 -0.98 16.66
CA THR A 34 -18.44 0.09 16.78
C THR A 34 -18.58 1.19 15.73
N VAL A 35 -19.30 0.97 14.65
CA VAL A 35 -19.63 2.05 13.70
C VAL A 35 -20.96 2.68 14.12
N ILE A 36 -20.97 3.99 14.31
CA ILE A 36 -22.20 4.70 14.68
C ILE A 36 -23.17 4.62 13.50
N VAL A 37 -24.21 3.80 13.64
CA VAL A 37 -25.33 3.77 12.71
C VAL A 37 -26.31 4.85 13.14
N SER A 38 -26.30 6.00 12.46
CA SER A 38 -27.25 7.08 12.72
C SER A 38 -28.48 6.94 11.83
N PRO A 39 -29.70 7.16 12.36
CA PRO A 39 -30.90 7.27 11.55
C PRO A 39 -30.91 8.52 10.67
N THR A 40 -30.02 9.49 10.93
CA THR A 40 -29.92 10.72 10.16
C THR A 40 -29.09 10.48 8.89
N PRO A 41 -29.62 10.79 7.70
CA PRO A 41 -28.91 10.63 6.44
C PRO A 41 -27.63 11.49 6.39
N GLY A 42 -26.54 10.91 5.86
CA GLY A 42 -25.28 11.65 5.63
C GLY A 42 -24.35 11.76 6.84
N THR A 43 -24.43 10.86 7.81
CA THR A 43 -23.60 10.88 9.03
C THR A 43 -22.14 10.50 8.78
N THR A 44 -21.86 9.63 7.80
CA THR A 44 -20.50 9.24 7.45
C THR A 44 -19.92 10.24 6.46
N THR A 45 -19.15 11.21 6.94
CA THR A 45 -18.46 12.20 6.11
C THR A 45 -17.05 11.76 5.74
N ASP A 46 -16.38 11.04 6.64
CA ASP A 46 -15.05 10.48 6.42
C ASP A 46 -15.11 8.95 6.42
N PRO A 47 -14.23 8.29 5.63
CA PRO A 47 -14.16 6.83 5.61
C PRO A 47 -13.82 6.29 7.00
N VAL A 48 -14.66 5.43 7.53
CA VAL A 48 -14.39 4.73 8.79
C VAL A 48 -13.70 3.42 8.48
N THR A 49 -12.56 3.18 9.12
CA THR A 49 -11.80 1.94 8.92
C THR A 49 -11.89 1.05 10.15
N LYS A 50 -12.06 -0.24 9.94
CA LYS A 50 -12.11 -1.23 11.00
C LYS A 50 -11.23 -2.43 10.70
N ALA A 51 -10.26 -2.68 11.58
CA ALA A 51 -9.38 -3.84 11.49
C ALA A 51 -10.10 -5.08 12.08
N MET A 52 -10.02 -6.21 11.36
CA MET A 52 -10.54 -7.49 11.81
C MET A 52 -9.68 -8.64 11.29
N GLU A 53 -9.94 -9.86 11.76
CA GLU A 53 -9.43 -11.08 11.18
C GLU A 53 -10.57 -11.91 10.61
N ILE A 54 -10.40 -12.39 9.38
CA ILE A 54 -11.30 -13.35 8.72
C ILE A 54 -10.54 -14.67 8.58
N HIS A 55 -10.96 -15.70 9.29
CA HIS A 55 -10.32 -17.01 9.18
C HIS A 55 -10.82 -17.76 7.93
N PRO A 56 -9.95 -18.40 7.11
CA PRO A 56 -8.48 -18.54 7.22
C PRO A 56 -7.67 -17.40 6.55
N LEU A 57 -8.31 -16.32 6.10
CA LEU A 57 -7.71 -15.24 5.32
C LEU A 57 -6.67 -14.43 6.10
N GLY A 58 -6.88 -14.27 7.42
CA GLY A 58 -6.03 -13.45 8.26
C GLY A 58 -6.50 -11.99 8.40
N PRO A 59 -5.56 -11.04 8.61
CA PRO A 59 -5.89 -9.66 8.96
C PRO A 59 -6.45 -8.85 7.79
N CYS A 60 -7.64 -8.28 7.98
CA CYS A 60 -8.35 -7.44 7.03
C CYS A 60 -8.61 -6.03 7.58
N LEU A 61 -8.84 -5.09 6.69
CA LEU A 61 -9.29 -3.74 6.98
C LEU A 61 -10.59 -3.48 6.21
N LEU A 62 -11.70 -3.40 6.92
CA LEU A 62 -12.97 -2.95 6.35
C LEU A 62 -12.97 -1.44 6.27
N ILE A 63 -13.42 -0.89 5.14
CA ILE A 63 -13.51 0.54 4.88
C ILE A 63 -14.96 0.87 4.55
N ASP A 64 -15.63 1.57 5.47
CA ASP A 64 -16.96 2.12 5.22
C ASP A 64 -16.83 3.43 4.44
N THR A 65 -17.44 3.50 3.25
CA THR A 65 -17.36 4.69 2.39
C THR A 65 -18.62 5.55 2.50
N PRO A 66 -18.52 6.87 2.26
CA PRO A 66 -19.70 7.70 2.03
C PRO A 66 -20.59 7.16 0.89
N GLY A 67 -21.86 7.53 0.88
CA GLY A 67 -22.76 7.20 -0.24
C GLY A 67 -22.29 7.89 -1.54
N PHE A 68 -22.45 7.21 -2.66
CA PHE A 68 -22.06 7.75 -3.96
C PHE A 68 -23.19 8.51 -4.67
N ASP A 69 -24.35 8.62 -4.04
CA ASP A 69 -25.56 9.34 -4.48
C ASP A 69 -25.79 10.64 -3.70
N ASP A 70 -24.78 11.14 -2.99
CA ASP A 70 -24.86 12.41 -2.29
C ASP A 70 -24.83 13.58 -3.28
N GLU A 71 -25.74 14.55 -3.11
CA GLU A 71 -25.88 15.74 -3.95
C GLU A 71 -25.40 17.02 -3.23
N GLY A 72 -25.09 18.05 -4.01
CA GLY A 72 -24.58 19.35 -3.53
C GLY A 72 -23.09 19.37 -3.25
N GLU A 73 -22.53 20.53 -2.85
CA GLU A 73 -21.08 20.72 -2.63
C GLU A 73 -20.45 19.70 -1.68
N LEU A 74 -21.15 19.34 -0.59
CA LEU A 74 -20.71 18.28 0.32
C LEU A 74 -20.80 16.89 -0.32
N GLY A 75 -21.75 16.68 -1.25
CA GLY A 75 -21.89 15.44 -1.99
C GLY A 75 -20.72 15.21 -2.94
N GLU A 76 -20.32 16.21 -3.71
CA GLU A 76 -19.15 16.14 -4.61
C GLU A 76 -17.87 15.81 -3.86
N MET A 77 -17.61 16.45 -2.72
CA MET A 77 -16.46 16.15 -1.87
C MET A 77 -16.47 14.71 -1.35
N ARG A 78 -17.64 14.16 -1.04
CA ARG A 78 -17.79 12.76 -0.58
C ARG A 78 -17.55 11.76 -1.70
N VAL A 79 -18.07 12.04 -2.89
CA VAL A 79 -17.81 11.23 -4.10
C VAL A 79 -16.31 11.22 -4.42
N GLU A 80 -15.64 12.39 -4.38
CA GLU A 80 -14.18 12.49 -4.57
C GLU A 80 -13.42 11.65 -3.53
N ARG A 81 -13.80 11.73 -2.26
CA ARG A 81 -13.20 10.89 -1.21
C ARG A 81 -13.42 9.40 -1.46
N THR A 82 -14.62 9.02 -1.93
CA THR A 82 -14.92 7.64 -2.30
C THR A 82 -14.08 7.17 -3.47
N LEU A 83 -13.84 8.01 -4.47
CA LEU A 83 -12.94 7.73 -5.60
C LEU A 83 -11.48 7.50 -5.13
N LYS A 84 -11.00 8.29 -4.16
CA LYS A 84 -9.66 8.10 -3.57
C LYS A 84 -9.52 6.75 -2.84
N ILE A 85 -10.63 6.18 -2.32
CA ILE A 85 -10.63 4.88 -1.67
C ILE A 85 -10.45 3.74 -2.69
N ILE A 86 -10.98 3.91 -3.90
CA ILE A 86 -10.84 2.90 -4.97
C ILE A 86 -9.37 2.53 -5.16
N GLY A 87 -8.46 3.50 -5.19
CA GLY A 87 -7.02 3.28 -5.41
C GLY A 87 -6.33 2.39 -4.36
N LYS A 88 -6.92 2.25 -3.17
CA LYS A 88 -6.39 1.42 -2.07
C LYS A 88 -7.25 0.20 -1.72
N THR A 89 -8.27 -0.10 -2.55
CA THR A 89 -9.20 -1.20 -2.34
C THR A 89 -8.68 -2.46 -3.02
N ASP A 90 -8.52 -3.53 -2.27
CA ASP A 90 -8.14 -4.85 -2.79
C ASP A 90 -9.38 -5.64 -3.25
N ILE A 91 -10.50 -5.56 -2.50
CA ILE A 91 -11.79 -6.16 -2.83
C ILE A 91 -12.90 -5.14 -2.54
N ALA A 92 -13.85 -4.99 -3.46
CA ALA A 92 -15.01 -4.14 -3.29
C ALA A 92 -16.28 -4.95 -2.97
N LEU A 93 -16.99 -4.54 -1.94
CA LEU A 93 -18.37 -4.97 -1.66
C LEU A 93 -19.30 -3.86 -2.15
N LEU A 94 -19.99 -4.09 -3.25
CA LEU A 94 -20.93 -3.12 -3.83
C LEU A 94 -22.37 -3.48 -3.44
N LEU A 95 -22.97 -2.65 -2.57
CA LEU A 95 -24.34 -2.79 -2.15
C LEU A 95 -25.27 -2.21 -3.23
N CYS A 96 -26.02 -3.09 -3.89
CA CYS A 96 -26.98 -2.74 -4.92
C CYS A 96 -28.41 -2.78 -4.36
N GLU A 97 -29.27 -1.93 -4.90
CA GLU A 97 -30.69 -1.90 -4.58
C GLU A 97 -31.57 -2.42 -5.73
N THR A 98 -31.24 -2.05 -6.96
CA THR A 98 -32.03 -2.39 -8.16
C THR A 98 -31.16 -2.74 -9.38
N GLY A 99 -29.86 -2.48 -9.34
CA GLY A 99 -28.98 -2.62 -10.51
C GLY A 99 -29.17 -1.52 -11.55
N ASP A 100 -29.49 -0.31 -11.12
CA ASP A 100 -29.73 0.84 -12.01
C ASP A 100 -28.42 1.38 -12.65
N ALA A 101 -28.57 2.41 -13.48
CA ALA A 101 -27.45 2.97 -14.24
C ALA A 101 -26.29 3.46 -13.35
N GLN A 102 -26.58 4.05 -12.19
CA GLN A 102 -25.56 4.55 -11.28
C GLN A 102 -24.78 3.40 -10.62
N GLU A 103 -25.48 2.33 -10.20
CA GLU A 103 -24.84 1.13 -9.63
C GLU A 103 -24.00 0.40 -10.68
N GLN A 104 -24.46 0.35 -11.95
CA GLN A 104 -23.69 -0.19 -13.07
C GLN A 104 -22.45 0.66 -13.36
N GLU A 105 -22.54 1.98 -13.32
CA GLU A 105 -21.41 2.90 -13.50
C GLU A 105 -20.34 2.65 -12.43
N TRP A 106 -20.73 2.55 -11.17
CA TRP A 106 -19.77 2.25 -10.09
C TRP A 106 -19.15 0.87 -10.22
N LEU A 107 -19.93 -0.12 -10.61
CA LEU A 107 -19.41 -1.47 -10.92
C LEU A 107 -18.37 -1.40 -12.03
N GLN A 108 -18.64 -0.65 -13.10
CA GLN A 108 -17.73 -0.48 -14.22
C GLN A 108 -16.43 0.22 -13.79
N ARG A 109 -16.50 1.31 -13.04
CA ARG A 109 -15.36 2.05 -12.50
C ARG A 109 -14.44 1.15 -11.65
N LEU A 110 -15.02 0.30 -10.80
CA LEU A 110 -14.28 -0.65 -9.99
C LEU A 110 -13.58 -1.71 -10.86
N LYS A 111 -14.28 -2.25 -11.86
CA LYS A 111 -13.74 -3.24 -12.81
C LYS A 111 -12.59 -2.66 -13.66
N GLU A 112 -12.69 -1.42 -14.13
CA GLU A 112 -11.65 -0.73 -14.90
C GLU A 112 -10.35 -0.56 -14.10
N ARG A 113 -10.45 -0.47 -12.77
CA ARG A 113 -9.30 -0.45 -11.86
C ARG A 113 -8.80 -1.85 -11.45
N GLY A 114 -9.32 -2.91 -12.11
CA GLY A 114 -8.96 -4.30 -11.82
C GLY A 114 -9.28 -4.73 -10.39
N ILE A 115 -10.36 -4.19 -9.80
CA ILE A 115 -10.77 -4.53 -8.43
C ILE A 115 -11.83 -5.63 -8.51
N PRO A 116 -11.62 -6.79 -7.86
CA PRO A 116 -12.67 -7.79 -7.70
C PRO A 116 -13.87 -7.23 -6.98
N VAL A 117 -15.07 -7.37 -7.57
CA VAL A 117 -16.31 -6.83 -7.00
C VAL A 117 -17.25 -7.97 -6.60
N ILE A 118 -17.78 -7.89 -5.38
CA ILE A 118 -18.84 -8.75 -4.86
C ILE A 118 -20.09 -7.89 -4.75
N LEU A 119 -21.17 -8.25 -5.48
CA LEU A 119 -22.45 -7.55 -5.40
C LEU A 119 -23.23 -8.07 -4.20
N LEU A 120 -23.85 -7.16 -3.45
CA LEU A 120 -24.65 -7.46 -2.28
C LEU A 120 -26.02 -6.83 -2.41
N LEU A 121 -27.08 -7.58 -2.11
CA LEU A 121 -28.45 -7.08 -1.91
C LEU A 121 -28.75 -7.17 -0.42
N ASN A 122 -28.68 -6.01 0.26
CA ASN A 122 -28.86 -5.93 1.71
C ASN A 122 -30.30 -5.67 2.11
N LYS A 123 -30.61 -5.75 3.41
CA LYS A 123 -31.94 -5.56 4.01
C LYS A 123 -32.95 -6.62 3.57
N ALA A 124 -32.54 -7.85 3.41
CA ALA A 124 -33.42 -8.95 3.04
C ALA A 124 -34.56 -9.16 4.06
N ASP A 125 -34.33 -8.79 5.32
CA ASP A 125 -35.32 -8.81 6.40
C ASP A 125 -36.53 -7.85 6.16
N ALA A 126 -36.31 -6.77 5.42
CA ALA A 126 -37.28 -5.73 5.18
C ALA A 126 -37.85 -5.71 3.74
N ARG A 127 -37.35 -6.58 2.85
CA ARG A 127 -37.70 -6.60 1.43
C ARG A 127 -38.46 -7.89 1.05
N PRO A 128 -39.73 -7.82 0.70
CA PRO A 128 -40.50 -9.03 0.35
C PRO A 128 -40.13 -9.62 -1.01
N ASN A 129 -39.53 -8.83 -1.92
CA ASN A 129 -39.25 -9.18 -3.32
C ASN A 129 -37.71 -9.37 -3.58
N THR A 130 -36.97 -9.85 -2.60
CA THR A 130 -35.50 -10.01 -2.71
C THR A 130 -35.05 -10.90 -3.88
N THR A 131 -35.83 -11.94 -4.21
CA THR A 131 -35.51 -12.85 -5.32
C THR A 131 -35.64 -12.15 -6.68
N GLU A 132 -36.72 -11.35 -6.87
CA GLU A 132 -36.93 -10.61 -8.10
C GLU A 132 -35.88 -9.53 -8.30
N LEU A 133 -35.53 -8.80 -7.23
CA LEU A 133 -34.46 -7.80 -7.25
C LEU A 133 -33.08 -8.44 -7.54
N ALA A 134 -32.82 -9.62 -6.99
CA ALA A 134 -31.57 -10.34 -7.26
C ALA A 134 -31.44 -10.74 -8.74
N GLU A 135 -32.50 -11.23 -9.37
CA GLU A 135 -32.51 -11.53 -10.80
C GLU A 135 -32.41 -10.27 -11.67
N GLN A 136 -33.05 -9.17 -11.26
CA GLN A 136 -32.90 -7.87 -11.93
C GLN A 136 -31.46 -7.37 -11.88
N ILE A 137 -30.83 -7.38 -10.70
CA ILE A 137 -29.42 -6.98 -10.53
C ILE A 137 -28.51 -7.89 -11.35
N LYS A 138 -28.75 -9.21 -11.36
CA LYS A 138 -27.99 -10.17 -12.17
C LYS A 138 -28.10 -9.85 -13.67
N ALA A 139 -29.30 -9.53 -14.16
CA ALA A 139 -29.53 -9.19 -15.55
C ALA A 139 -28.81 -7.89 -15.95
N SER A 140 -28.83 -6.87 -15.10
CA SER A 140 -28.26 -5.55 -15.37
C SER A 140 -26.75 -5.47 -15.13
N CYS A 141 -26.23 -6.14 -14.08
CA CYS A 141 -24.83 -6.09 -13.68
C CYS A 141 -23.98 -7.29 -14.19
N GLY A 142 -24.63 -8.32 -14.77
CA GLY A 142 -23.96 -9.49 -15.35
C GLY A 142 -23.48 -10.52 -14.32
N GLN A 143 -23.76 -10.33 -13.02
CA GLN A 143 -23.46 -11.28 -11.95
C GLN A 143 -24.51 -11.20 -10.83
N PRO A 144 -24.82 -12.33 -10.16
CA PRO A 144 -25.82 -12.35 -9.11
C PRO A 144 -25.29 -11.67 -7.85
N PRO A 145 -26.12 -10.91 -7.11
CA PRO A 145 -25.77 -10.42 -5.79
C PRO A 145 -25.91 -11.52 -4.74
N ILE A 146 -25.13 -11.42 -3.67
CA ILE A 146 -25.37 -12.19 -2.45
C ILE A 146 -26.48 -11.47 -1.67
N ILE A 147 -27.53 -12.21 -1.33
CA ILE A 147 -28.64 -11.71 -0.53
C ILE A 147 -28.25 -11.74 0.95
N VAL A 148 -28.32 -10.58 1.64
CA VAL A 148 -27.86 -10.44 3.01
C VAL A 148 -28.83 -9.60 3.85
N SER A 149 -28.83 -9.84 5.16
CA SER A 149 -29.44 -8.95 6.15
C SER A 149 -28.39 -8.62 7.21
N ALA A 150 -27.93 -7.38 7.22
CA ALA A 150 -27.01 -6.91 8.26
C ALA A 150 -27.66 -6.91 9.65
N LYS A 151 -29.01 -6.78 9.72
CA LYS A 151 -29.77 -6.80 10.97
C LYS A 151 -29.81 -8.18 11.61
N ASP A 152 -30.07 -9.20 10.81
CA ASP A 152 -30.22 -10.58 11.29
C ASP A 152 -28.96 -11.41 11.12
N SER A 153 -27.88 -10.78 10.63
CA SER A 153 -26.59 -11.42 10.29
C SER A 153 -26.72 -12.55 9.27
N THR A 154 -27.76 -12.54 8.45
CA THR A 154 -27.98 -13.53 7.40
C THR A 154 -27.08 -13.27 6.20
N GLY A 155 -26.48 -14.31 5.63
CA GLY A 155 -25.63 -14.21 4.44
C GLY A 155 -24.18 -13.76 4.72
N ILE A 156 -23.79 -13.49 5.96
CA ILE A 156 -22.42 -13.05 6.33
C ILE A 156 -21.37 -14.09 5.94
N GLU A 157 -21.63 -15.38 6.19
CA GLU A 157 -20.71 -16.46 5.79
C GLU A 157 -20.53 -16.58 4.26
N ALA A 158 -21.60 -16.26 3.50
CA ALA A 158 -21.51 -16.24 2.04
C ALA A 158 -20.62 -15.08 1.54
N ILE A 159 -20.64 -13.92 2.23
CA ILE A 159 -19.69 -12.83 1.95
C ILE A 159 -18.25 -13.28 2.23
N HIS A 160 -17.98 -13.88 3.39
CA HIS A 160 -16.63 -14.36 3.73
C HIS A 160 -16.12 -15.37 2.69
N ARG A 161 -16.96 -16.30 2.24
CA ARG A 161 -16.61 -17.26 1.19
C ARG A 161 -16.30 -16.55 -0.13
N ALA A 162 -17.16 -15.61 -0.55
CA ALA A 162 -16.95 -14.86 -1.78
C ALA A 162 -15.67 -13.99 -1.74
N ILE A 163 -15.30 -13.46 -0.57
CA ILE A 163 -14.03 -12.75 -0.37
C ILE A 163 -12.86 -13.71 -0.63
N LEU A 164 -12.89 -14.92 -0.05
CA LEU A 164 -11.84 -15.93 -0.26
C LEU A 164 -11.72 -16.34 -1.74
N GLU A 165 -12.84 -16.52 -2.44
CA GLU A 165 -12.86 -16.86 -3.87
C GLU A 165 -12.36 -15.73 -4.79
N LYS A 166 -12.49 -14.48 -4.35
CA LYS A 166 -12.12 -13.28 -5.10
C LYS A 166 -10.77 -12.70 -4.70
N LEU A 167 -10.01 -13.40 -3.85
CA LEU A 167 -8.67 -12.94 -3.49
C LEU A 167 -7.81 -12.73 -4.73
N PRO A 168 -7.06 -11.61 -4.82
CA PRO A 168 -6.03 -11.47 -5.84
C PRO A 168 -5.06 -12.66 -5.81
N ALA A 169 -4.71 -13.19 -6.97
CA ALA A 169 -3.88 -14.40 -7.09
C ALA A 169 -2.52 -14.27 -6.38
N ASP A 170 -2.01 -13.06 -6.27
CA ASP A 170 -0.74 -12.72 -5.62
C ASP A 170 -0.89 -12.32 -4.14
N PHE A 171 -2.11 -12.38 -3.58
CA PHE A 171 -2.32 -12.02 -2.17
C PHE A 171 -1.67 -13.04 -1.24
N GLY A 172 -0.74 -12.58 -0.42
CA GLY A 172 0.00 -13.43 0.53
C GLY A 172 1.18 -14.21 -0.06
N GLU A 173 1.34 -14.26 -1.38
CA GLU A 173 2.47 -14.96 -2.03
C GLU A 173 3.74 -14.08 -2.09
N GLN A 174 3.59 -12.77 -1.99
CA GLN A 174 4.70 -11.86 -2.11
C GLN A 174 5.54 -11.81 -0.84
N THR A 175 6.83 -11.95 -1.03
CA THR A 175 7.82 -11.90 0.04
C THR A 175 8.75 -10.71 -0.14
N ILE A 176 9.24 -10.16 0.98
CA ILE A 176 10.13 -8.98 0.97
C ILE A 176 11.47 -9.33 0.31
N THR A 177 12.00 -10.50 0.63
CA THR A 177 13.31 -10.95 0.15
C THR A 177 13.24 -11.80 -1.12
N GLY A 178 12.05 -12.14 -1.61
CA GLY A 178 11.86 -12.92 -2.83
C GLY A 178 12.70 -14.22 -2.82
N SER A 179 13.42 -14.45 -3.91
CA SER A 179 14.36 -15.57 -4.10
C SER A 179 15.80 -15.24 -3.69
N LEU A 180 16.05 -14.09 -3.04
CA LEU A 180 17.39 -13.67 -2.66
C LEU A 180 18.00 -14.54 -1.54
N VAL A 181 17.15 -15.18 -0.75
CA VAL A 181 17.54 -15.99 0.41
C VAL A 181 16.77 -17.31 0.45
N ALA A 182 17.39 -18.34 1.04
CA ALA A 182 16.82 -19.65 1.25
C ALA A 182 17.02 -20.11 2.71
N GLU A 183 16.38 -21.21 3.09
CA GLU A 183 16.56 -21.85 4.41
C GLU A 183 18.05 -22.14 4.69
N GLY A 184 18.50 -21.75 5.90
CA GLY A 184 19.88 -21.93 6.34
C GLY A 184 20.85 -20.83 5.90
N ASP A 185 20.48 -19.90 5.02
CA ASP A 185 21.34 -18.78 4.64
C ASP A 185 21.61 -17.87 5.85
N VAL A 186 22.88 -17.40 5.94
CA VAL A 186 23.30 -16.42 6.94
C VAL A 186 23.09 -15.01 6.38
N ILE A 187 22.30 -14.21 7.10
CA ILE A 187 21.93 -12.84 6.71
C ILE A 187 22.41 -11.87 7.79
N VAL A 188 23.09 -10.81 7.36
CA VAL A 188 23.48 -9.71 8.26
C VAL A 188 22.60 -8.50 8.00
N LEU A 189 21.97 -8.00 9.06
CA LEU A 189 21.18 -6.79 9.03
C LEU A 189 21.97 -5.65 9.66
N VAL A 190 22.31 -4.64 8.85
CA VAL A 190 23.05 -3.45 9.32
C VAL A 190 22.03 -2.32 9.52
N MET A 191 21.71 -2.04 10.78
CA MET A 191 20.67 -1.09 11.17
C MET A 191 21.31 0.04 11.99
N PRO A 192 21.57 1.21 11.38
CA PRO A 192 22.02 2.37 12.14
C PRO A 192 20.95 2.78 13.18
N GLN A 193 21.37 3.44 14.24
CA GLN A 193 20.42 4.03 15.17
C GLN A 193 19.65 5.14 14.44
N ASP A 194 18.37 4.92 14.22
CA ASP A 194 17.50 5.89 13.59
C ASP A 194 16.92 6.83 14.65
N LEU A 195 17.25 8.11 14.56
CA LEU A 195 16.71 9.15 15.43
C LEU A 195 15.19 9.32 15.26
N GLN A 196 14.63 8.87 14.13
CA GLN A 196 13.20 8.92 13.86
C GLN A 196 12.43 7.75 14.51
N ALA A 197 13.11 6.66 14.84
CA ALA A 197 12.48 5.54 15.54
C ALA A 197 12.31 5.89 17.03
N PRO A 198 11.14 5.65 17.63
CA PRO A 198 10.98 5.77 19.06
C PRO A 198 12.01 4.90 19.79
N LYS A 199 12.63 5.43 20.85
CA LYS A 199 13.64 4.71 21.63
C LYS A 199 13.16 3.30 22.00
N GLY A 200 13.97 2.30 21.69
CA GLY A 200 13.67 0.89 21.96
C GLY A 200 12.80 0.20 20.89
N ARG A 201 12.58 0.82 19.73
CA ARG A 201 11.81 0.22 18.62
C ARG A 201 12.62 0.18 17.34
N LEU A 202 12.40 -0.85 16.55
CA LEU A 202 12.81 -0.92 15.15
C LEU A 202 11.72 -0.30 14.27
N ILE A 203 12.11 0.23 13.11
CA ILE A 203 11.15 0.72 12.12
C ILE A 203 10.44 -0.46 11.43
N LEU A 204 9.25 -0.23 10.93
CA LEU A 204 8.39 -1.26 10.37
C LEU A 204 9.06 -2.15 9.31
N PRO A 205 9.80 -1.61 8.32
CA PRO A 205 10.51 -2.44 7.34
C PRO A 205 11.52 -3.41 7.96
N GLN A 206 12.25 -2.98 9.00
CA GLN A 206 13.22 -3.83 9.70
C GLN A 206 12.51 -4.99 10.40
N VAL A 207 11.44 -4.70 11.16
CA VAL A 207 10.66 -5.73 11.87
C VAL A 207 10.08 -6.76 10.91
N GLN A 208 9.49 -6.32 9.79
CA GLN A 208 8.88 -7.20 8.81
C GLN A 208 9.91 -8.07 8.10
N THR A 209 11.07 -7.50 7.73
CA THR A 209 12.16 -8.28 7.12
C THR A 209 12.70 -9.33 8.07
N ILE A 210 12.92 -8.99 9.35
CA ILE A 210 13.35 -9.96 10.37
C ILE A 210 12.33 -11.10 10.47
N ARG A 211 11.05 -10.77 10.55
CA ARG A 211 9.99 -11.78 10.67
C ARG A 211 9.98 -12.72 9.46
N GLU A 212 10.04 -12.20 8.25
CA GLU A 212 10.07 -13.02 7.04
C GLU A 212 11.32 -13.92 6.96
N LEU A 213 12.48 -13.40 7.32
CA LEU A 213 13.72 -14.18 7.37
C LEU A 213 13.63 -15.34 8.37
N LEU A 214 12.97 -15.13 9.52
CA LEU A 214 12.69 -16.20 10.49
C LEU A 214 11.71 -17.23 9.93
N ASP A 215 10.66 -16.80 9.23
CA ASP A 215 9.70 -17.69 8.58
C ASP A 215 10.38 -18.53 7.48
N LYS A 216 11.39 -17.98 6.80
CA LYS A 216 12.24 -18.69 5.83
C LYS A 216 13.37 -19.51 6.49
N LYS A 217 13.43 -19.56 7.82
CA LYS A 217 14.46 -20.28 8.59
C LYS A 217 15.90 -19.85 8.28
N CYS A 218 16.10 -18.56 7.98
CA CYS A 218 17.43 -17.99 7.83
C CYS A 218 18.11 -17.77 9.19
N LEU A 219 19.45 -17.77 9.20
CA LEU A 219 20.26 -17.38 10.35
C LEU A 219 20.50 -15.87 10.29
N ILE A 220 20.04 -15.12 11.31
CA ILE A 220 20.05 -13.67 11.29
C ILE A 220 21.03 -13.15 12.34
N MET A 221 21.96 -12.30 11.90
CA MET A 221 22.78 -11.47 12.78
C MET A 221 22.50 -10.00 12.49
N SER A 222 22.31 -9.19 13.53
CA SER A 222 22.06 -7.77 13.38
C SER A 222 23.09 -6.93 14.13
N CYS A 223 23.49 -5.82 13.53
CA CYS A 223 24.45 -4.90 14.12
C CYS A 223 24.20 -3.45 13.70
N THR A 224 24.83 -2.53 14.41
CA THR A 224 24.97 -1.14 13.99
C THR A 224 26.10 -0.99 12.98
N THR A 225 26.14 0.12 12.24
CA THR A 225 27.13 0.34 11.18
C THR A 225 28.58 0.27 11.68
N ASP A 226 28.86 0.79 12.87
CA ASP A 226 30.17 0.78 13.52
C ASP A 226 30.63 -0.63 13.94
N LYS A 227 29.67 -1.57 14.12
CA LYS A 227 29.93 -2.96 14.54
C LYS A 227 29.94 -3.96 13.38
N LEU A 228 29.82 -3.50 12.13
CA LEU A 228 29.79 -4.41 10.98
C LEU A 228 31.06 -5.28 10.88
N LYS A 229 32.26 -4.71 11.04
CA LYS A 229 33.50 -5.48 10.99
C LYS A 229 33.59 -6.55 12.06
N ASP A 230 33.21 -6.18 13.30
CA ASP A 230 33.21 -7.13 14.43
C ASP A 230 32.23 -8.28 14.16
N THR A 231 31.06 -7.94 13.60
CA THR A 231 30.03 -8.91 13.22
C THR A 231 30.52 -9.87 12.13
N LEU A 232 31.15 -9.36 11.10
CA LEU A 232 31.69 -10.19 10.01
C LEU A 232 32.83 -11.13 10.51
N HIS A 233 33.66 -10.66 11.42
CA HIS A 233 34.70 -11.50 12.04
C HIS A 233 34.16 -12.60 12.95
N ALA A 234 32.96 -12.42 13.52
CA ALA A 234 32.30 -13.42 14.36
C ALA A 234 31.65 -14.56 13.54
N LEU A 235 31.54 -14.41 12.23
CA LEU A 235 30.98 -15.42 11.33
C LEU A 235 32.06 -16.36 10.81
N ALA A 236 31.77 -17.65 10.78
CA ALA A 236 32.65 -18.66 10.22
C ALA A 236 32.86 -18.51 8.69
N ASN A 237 31.82 -18.02 8.00
CA ASN A 237 31.82 -17.80 6.56
C ASN A 237 31.14 -16.44 6.24
N PRO A 238 31.47 -15.84 5.09
CA PRO A 238 30.79 -14.62 4.63
C PRO A 238 29.28 -14.82 4.55
N PRO A 239 28.48 -13.82 5.00
CA PRO A 239 27.02 -13.92 4.90
C PRO A 239 26.57 -13.95 3.44
N LYS A 240 25.50 -14.66 3.15
CA LYS A 240 24.87 -14.73 1.82
C LYS A 240 24.42 -13.35 1.34
N LEU A 241 23.75 -12.61 2.23
CA LEU A 241 23.19 -11.30 1.94
C LEU A 241 23.39 -10.37 3.14
N ILE A 242 23.74 -9.13 2.84
CA ILE A 242 23.75 -8.03 3.80
C ILE A 242 22.59 -7.08 3.42
N ILE A 243 21.73 -6.80 4.38
CA ILE A 243 20.60 -5.87 4.22
C ILE A 243 20.86 -4.67 5.12
N THR A 244 20.80 -3.47 4.56
CA THR A 244 21.14 -2.24 5.31
C THR A 244 20.12 -1.13 5.05
N ASP A 245 20.18 -0.05 5.81
CA ASP A 245 19.49 1.18 5.46
C ASP A 245 20.21 1.91 4.33
N SER A 246 19.47 2.48 3.39
CA SER A 246 20.03 3.18 2.22
C SER A 246 20.97 4.33 2.59
N GLN A 247 20.81 4.88 3.79
CA GLN A 247 21.65 5.98 4.30
C GLN A 247 23.12 5.58 4.49
N VAL A 248 23.39 4.30 4.76
CA VAL A 248 24.75 3.78 5.04
C VAL A 248 25.24 2.81 3.98
N PHE A 249 24.60 2.79 2.81
CA PHE A 249 24.95 1.92 1.69
C PHE A 249 26.44 1.95 1.34
N HIS A 250 27.01 3.15 1.19
CA HIS A 250 28.42 3.30 0.79
C HIS A 250 29.35 2.68 1.82
N THR A 251 29.17 2.98 3.10
CA THR A 251 29.96 2.44 4.20
C THR A 251 29.90 0.93 4.27
N VAL A 252 28.70 0.35 4.09
CA VAL A 252 28.53 -1.11 4.12
C VAL A 252 29.13 -1.76 2.87
N TYR A 253 28.98 -1.12 1.70
CA TYR A 253 29.55 -1.61 0.45
C TYR A 253 31.09 -1.73 0.52
N GLU A 254 31.77 -0.74 1.11
CA GLU A 254 33.24 -0.75 1.28
C GLU A 254 33.72 -1.82 2.25
N GLN A 255 32.90 -2.24 3.20
CA GLN A 255 33.32 -3.18 4.26
C GLN A 255 32.83 -4.62 4.02
N LYS A 256 31.86 -4.83 3.10
CA LYS A 256 31.33 -6.15 2.86
C LYS A 256 32.36 -7.10 2.23
N PRO A 257 32.32 -8.41 2.54
CA PRO A 257 33.04 -9.41 1.78
C PRO A 257 32.66 -9.41 0.30
N ALA A 258 33.56 -9.73 -0.59
CA ALA A 258 33.33 -9.75 -2.04
C ALA A 258 32.19 -10.72 -2.41
N GLU A 259 32.14 -11.86 -1.74
CA GLU A 259 31.17 -12.94 -1.95
C GLU A 259 29.77 -12.60 -1.47
N SER A 260 29.64 -11.68 -0.52
CA SER A 260 28.35 -11.30 0.03
C SER A 260 27.60 -10.36 -0.91
N ARG A 261 26.31 -10.64 -1.16
CA ARG A 261 25.43 -9.71 -1.86
C ARG A 261 24.98 -8.58 -0.92
N LEU A 262 24.58 -7.47 -1.49
CA LEU A 262 24.12 -6.29 -0.74
C LEU A 262 22.78 -5.80 -1.29
N THR A 263 21.90 -5.42 -0.38
CA THR A 263 20.64 -4.70 -0.68
C THR A 263 20.28 -3.78 0.49
N SER A 264 19.15 -3.08 0.38
CA SER A 264 18.61 -2.32 1.52
C SER A 264 17.14 -2.63 1.78
N PHE A 265 16.70 -2.33 3.01
CA PHE A 265 15.29 -2.44 3.37
C PHE A 265 14.39 -1.67 2.40
N SER A 266 14.76 -0.45 2.01
CA SER A 266 13.96 0.37 1.10
C SER A 266 13.94 -0.15 -0.35
N VAL A 267 15.00 -0.80 -0.82
CA VAL A 267 15.02 -1.48 -2.13
C VAL A 267 14.16 -2.74 -2.11
N LEU A 268 14.28 -3.57 -1.06
CA LEU A 268 13.42 -4.74 -0.89
C LEU A 268 11.94 -4.34 -0.82
N PHE A 269 11.61 -3.28 -0.07
CA PHE A 269 10.25 -2.77 0.01
C PHE A 269 9.76 -2.12 -1.28
N ALA A 270 10.65 -1.60 -2.14
CA ALA A 270 10.29 -1.14 -3.48
C ALA A 270 9.76 -2.31 -4.34
N GLY A 271 10.34 -3.49 -4.24
CA GLY A 271 9.83 -4.71 -4.88
C GLY A 271 8.57 -5.25 -4.21
N TYR A 272 8.57 -5.33 -2.90
CA TYR A 272 7.45 -5.85 -2.12
C TYR A 272 6.16 -5.02 -2.27
N LYS A 273 6.25 -3.69 -2.30
CA LYS A 273 5.11 -2.78 -2.40
C LYS A 273 4.82 -2.29 -3.83
N GLY A 274 5.80 -2.27 -4.70
CA GLY A 274 5.70 -1.69 -6.04
C GLY A 274 6.21 -2.63 -7.14
N ASP A 275 6.83 -2.02 -8.15
CA ASP A 275 7.49 -2.69 -9.27
C ASP A 275 8.96 -2.26 -9.30
N ILE A 276 9.83 -3.15 -8.81
CA ILE A 276 11.27 -2.84 -8.67
C ILE A 276 11.95 -2.60 -10.03
N HIS A 277 11.56 -3.33 -11.07
CA HIS A 277 12.14 -3.17 -12.40
C HIS A 277 11.80 -1.80 -12.98
N TYR A 278 10.55 -1.40 -12.88
CA TYR A 278 10.11 -0.07 -13.30
C TYR A 278 10.81 1.04 -12.51
N TYR A 279 10.97 0.88 -11.21
CA TYR A 279 11.66 1.85 -10.37
C TYR A 279 13.15 1.99 -10.74
N VAL A 280 13.81 0.87 -11.04
CA VAL A 280 15.23 0.85 -11.44
C VAL A 280 15.40 1.51 -12.82
N GLU A 281 14.57 1.16 -13.80
CA GLU A 281 14.59 1.79 -15.12
C GLU A 281 14.31 3.31 -15.03
N SER A 282 13.32 3.69 -14.23
CA SER A 282 12.95 5.10 -14.04
C SER A 282 14.01 5.91 -13.31
N ALA A 283 14.87 5.30 -12.49
CA ALA A 283 15.94 6.00 -11.78
C ALA A 283 16.96 6.65 -12.73
N PHE A 284 17.16 6.09 -13.93
CA PHE A 284 18.02 6.70 -14.94
C PHE A 284 17.50 8.03 -15.51
N ALA A 285 16.23 8.38 -15.24
CA ALA A 285 15.73 9.71 -15.55
C ALA A 285 16.43 10.81 -14.72
N ILE A 286 16.99 10.46 -13.54
CA ILE A 286 17.78 11.37 -12.72
C ILE A 286 18.96 11.96 -13.53
N ASP A 287 19.56 11.16 -14.43
CA ASP A 287 20.73 11.59 -15.21
C ASP A 287 20.38 12.62 -16.30
N ARG A 288 19.09 12.75 -16.64
CA ARG A 288 18.57 13.68 -17.65
C ARG A 288 17.94 14.94 -17.06
N LEU A 289 17.87 15.05 -15.72
CA LEU A 289 17.35 16.24 -15.07
C LEU A 289 18.26 17.47 -15.33
N THR A 290 17.64 18.62 -15.50
CA THR A 290 18.28 19.92 -15.62
C THR A 290 17.71 20.90 -14.58
N GLU A 291 18.26 22.09 -14.47
CA GLU A 291 17.73 23.13 -13.56
C GLU A 291 16.29 23.55 -13.88
N GLN A 292 15.83 23.32 -15.11
CA GLN A 292 14.46 23.60 -15.56
C GLN A 292 13.51 22.45 -15.30
N SER A 293 14.01 21.32 -14.84
CA SER A 293 13.19 20.13 -14.54
C SER A 293 12.40 20.32 -13.26
N ARG A 294 11.28 19.58 -13.17
CA ARG A 294 10.42 19.55 -11.99
C ARG A 294 10.28 18.12 -11.48
N VAL A 295 10.56 17.90 -10.21
CA VAL A 295 10.52 16.59 -9.55
C VAL A 295 9.44 16.58 -8.49
N LEU A 296 8.62 15.51 -8.46
CA LEU A 296 7.65 15.27 -7.42
C LEU A 296 8.23 14.26 -6.40
N ILE A 297 8.32 14.65 -5.15
CA ILE A 297 8.58 13.74 -4.04
C ILE A 297 7.26 13.38 -3.37
N ALA A 298 6.88 12.09 -3.39
CA ALA A 298 5.61 11.62 -2.88
C ALA A 298 5.81 10.77 -1.62
N GLU A 299 5.34 11.27 -0.49
CA GLU A 299 5.41 10.60 0.81
C GLU A 299 4.11 9.89 1.14
N ALA A 300 4.19 8.71 1.79
CA ALA A 300 3.02 8.00 2.30
C ALA A 300 2.57 8.50 3.68
N CYS A 301 3.48 9.05 4.45
CA CYS A 301 3.25 9.46 5.83
C CYS A 301 3.06 10.96 5.95
N THR A 302 2.19 11.38 6.87
CA THR A 302 2.11 12.75 7.35
C THR A 302 2.81 12.81 8.71
N HIS A 303 4.10 13.07 8.73
CA HIS A 303 4.86 13.26 9.98
C HIS A 303 5.52 14.64 9.99
N ALA A 304 5.80 15.15 11.17
CA ALA A 304 6.53 16.39 11.31
C ALA A 304 7.94 16.22 10.72
N PRO A 305 8.38 17.07 9.78
CA PRO A 305 9.70 16.93 9.17
C PRO A 305 10.79 17.13 10.23
N LEU A 306 11.77 16.26 10.22
CA LEU A 306 12.98 16.36 11.04
C LEU A 306 14.13 16.97 10.22
N THR A 307 15.15 17.48 10.89
CA THR A 307 16.32 18.10 10.27
C THR A 307 17.12 17.17 9.35
N GLU A 308 16.92 15.84 9.48
CA GLU A 308 17.58 14.81 8.66
C GLU A 308 16.59 14.01 7.80
N ASP A 309 15.45 14.60 7.46
CA ASP A 309 14.41 13.93 6.65
C ASP A 309 14.94 13.52 5.28
N ILE A 310 14.73 12.23 4.92
CA ILE A 310 15.24 11.67 3.67
C ILE A 310 14.59 12.32 2.46
N GLY A 311 13.26 12.46 2.48
CA GLY A 311 12.49 12.99 1.35
C GLY A 311 12.56 14.50 1.23
N ARG A 312 12.62 15.21 2.36
CA ARG A 312 12.54 16.68 2.40
C ARG A 312 13.90 17.37 2.41
N VAL A 313 14.95 16.65 2.83
CA VAL A 313 16.29 17.23 2.97
C VAL A 313 17.32 16.49 2.13
N LYS A 314 17.51 15.18 2.36
CA LYS A 314 18.62 14.42 1.77
C LYS A 314 18.48 14.24 0.26
N ILE A 315 17.34 13.77 -0.23
CA ILE A 315 17.11 13.56 -1.66
C ILE A 315 17.14 14.89 -2.42
N PRO A 316 16.44 15.97 -1.99
CA PRO A 316 16.57 17.29 -2.62
C PRO A 316 18.01 17.79 -2.70
N HIS A 317 18.77 17.65 -1.62
CA HIS A 317 20.17 18.07 -1.61
C HIS A 317 21.02 17.28 -2.62
N LEU A 318 20.87 15.95 -2.66
CA LEU A 318 21.60 15.08 -3.60
C LEU A 318 21.25 15.39 -5.06
N LEU A 319 19.97 15.65 -5.35
CA LEU A 319 19.51 16.02 -6.67
C LEU A 319 20.07 17.36 -7.11
N ARG A 320 19.96 18.42 -6.27
CA ARG A 320 20.50 19.75 -6.59
C ARG A 320 22.00 19.75 -6.74
N LYS A 321 22.73 19.01 -5.90
CA LYS A 321 24.18 18.86 -6.04
C LYS A 321 24.59 18.34 -7.43
N ARG A 322 23.75 17.49 -8.05
CA ARG A 322 24.00 16.91 -9.37
C ARG A 322 23.50 17.79 -10.52
N THR A 323 22.33 18.42 -10.34
CA THR A 323 21.56 19.07 -11.40
C THR A 323 21.72 20.59 -11.40
N GLY A 324 21.91 21.20 -10.22
CA GLY A 324 21.93 22.63 -9.98
C GLY A 324 20.81 23.09 -9.04
N GLU A 325 20.97 24.29 -8.47
CA GLU A 325 20.03 24.82 -7.46
C GLU A 325 18.67 25.24 -8.06
N GLY A 326 18.58 25.44 -9.36
CA GLY A 326 17.34 25.81 -10.06
C GLY A 326 16.30 24.68 -10.14
N LEU A 327 16.67 23.43 -9.83
CA LEU A 327 15.77 22.28 -9.86
C LEU A 327 14.54 22.49 -8.96
N GLN A 328 13.35 22.46 -9.56
CA GLN A 328 12.09 22.55 -8.84
C GLN A 328 11.71 21.21 -8.22
N ILE A 329 11.39 21.23 -6.93
CA ILE A 329 11.01 20.02 -6.19
C ILE A 329 9.74 20.32 -5.40
N ASP A 330 8.66 19.60 -5.75
CA ASP A 330 7.42 19.62 -4.99
C ASP A 330 7.36 18.40 -4.08
N ILE A 331 6.79 18.56 -2.91
CA ILE A 331 6.64 17.49 -1.93
C ILE A 331 5.17 17.37 -1.56
N VAL A 332 4.62 16.17 -1.71
CA VAL A 332 3.24 15.84 -1.31
C VAL A 332 3.24 14.70 -0.31
N SER A 333 2.23 14.67 0.57
CA SER A 333 2.15 13.69 1.65
C SER A 333 0.79 12.99 1.69
N GLY A 334 0.76 11.76 2.15
CA GLY A 334 -0.48 11.03 2.37
C GLY A 334 -1.28 10.81 1.08
N ASN A 335 -2.49 11.31 1.04
CA ASN A 335 -3.42 11.15 -0.09
C ASN A 335 -3.35 12.28 -1.13
N ASP A 336 -2.46 13.26 -0.95
CA ASP A 336 -2.36 14.46 -1.80
C ASP A 336 -1.54 14.23 -3.08
N PHE A 337 -1.52 13.00 -3.56
CA PHE A 337 -0.87 12.67 -4.83
C PHE A 337 -1.65 13.31 -5.99
N PRO A 338 -1.02 14.13 -6.85
CA PRO A 338 -1.71 14.88 -7.89
C PRO A 338 -2.38 13.96 -8.93
N GLU A 339 -3.54 14.36 -9.43
CA GLU A 339 -4.19 13.70 -10.56
C GLU A 339 -3.45 14.01 -11.88
N ASP A 340 -3.02 15.26 -12.06
CA ASP A 340 -2.19 15.68 -13.18
C ASP A 340 -0.70 15.58 -12.83
N LEU A 341 -0.02 14.63 -13.44
CA LEU A 341 1.42 14.42 -13.30
C LEU A 341 2.23 15.04 -14.45
N SER A 342 1.57 15.60 -15.47
CA SER A 342 2.22 16.12 -16.69
C SER A 342 3.29 17.19 -16.43
N PRO A 343 3.24 18.03 -15.36
CA PRO A 343 4.28 18.99 -15.08
C PRO A 343 5.62 18.38 -14.63
N TYR A 344 5.66 17.09 -14.27
CA TYR A 344 6.82 16.47 -13.64
C TYR A 344 7.67 15.66 -14.61
N ASN A 345 8.99 15.80 -14.51
CA ASN A 345 9.97 15.03 -15.25
C ASN A 345 10.36 13.73 -14.54
N LEU A 346 10.13 13.64 -13.24
CA LEU A 346 10.42 12.48 -12.42
C LEU A 346 9.56 12.50 -11.14
N ILE A 347 9.09 11.32 -10.74
CA ILE A 347 8.45 11.12 -9.43
C ILE A 347 9.37 10.25 -8.58
N ILE A 348 9.60 10.65 -7.33
CA ILE A 348 10.35 9.86 -6.34
C ILE A 348 9.43 9.53 -5.18
N HIS A 349 8.98 8.28 -5.10
CA HIS A 349 8.04 7.81 -4.07
C HIS A 349 8.79 7.26 -2.86
N CYS A 350 8.29 7.51 -1.65
CA CYS A 350 8.85 6.92 -0.43
C CYS A 350 8.62 5.39 -0.38
N GLY A 351 9.17 4.72 0.64
CA GLY A 351 9.02 3.28 0.85
C GLY A 351 7.59 2.78 1.12
N ALA A 352 6.62 3.69 1.23
CA ALA A 352 5.19 3.41 1.38
C ALA A 352 4.84 2.41 2.51
N CYS A 353 5.56 2.45 3.62
CA CYS A 353 5.33 1.55 4.75
C CYS A 353 3.92 1.66 5.35
N MET A 354 3.25 2.80 5.18
CA MET A 354 1.88 3.06 5.66
C MET A 354 0.79 2.79 4.61
N PHE A 355 1.16 2.52 3.35
CA PHE A 355 0.23 2.20 2.28
C PHE A 355 0.20 0.71 1.97
N ASN A 356 -0.96 0.18 1.55
CA ASN A 356 -1.02 -1.15 0.98
C ASN A 356 -0.42 -1.17 -0.43
N ARG A 357 -0.12 -2.37 -0.92
CA ARG A 357 0.49 -2.57 -2.24
C ARG A 357 -0.39 -2.02 -3.36
N LYS A 358 -1.71 -2.25 -3.31
CA LYS A 358 -2.65 -1.78 -4.34
C LYS A 358 -2.57 -0.28 -4.54
N TYR A 359 -2.43 0.49 -3.47
CA TYR A 359 -2.31 1.94 -3.56
C TYR A 359 -1.00 2.41 -4.20
N VAL A 360 0.10 1.72 -3.92
CA VAL A 360 1.38 2.01 -4.56
C VAL A 360 1.32 1.68 -6.06
N LEU A 361 0.76 0.52 -6.41
CA LEU A 361 0.60 0.10 -7.80
C LEU A 361 -0.32 1.06 -8.58
N SER A 362 -1.40 1.55 -7.98
CA SER A 362 -2.28 2.53 -8.66
C SER A 362 -1.55 3.83 -9.02
N ARG A 363 -0.61 4.30 -8.17
CA ARG A 363 0.24 5.46 -8.48
C ARG A 363 1.24 5.16 -9.60
N ILE A 364 1.82 3.95 -9.60
CA ILE A 364 2.70 3.49 -10.69
C ILE A 364 1.93 3.45 -12.01
N GLU A 365 0.73 2.90 -12.02
CA GLU A 365 -0.12 2.82 -13.22
C GLU A 365 -0.46 4.21 -13.76
N GLN A 366 -0.80 5.17 -12.88
CA GLN A 366 -1.05 6.56 -13.26
C GLN A 366 0.19 7.21 -13.88
N ALA A 367 1.37 7.03 -13.27
CA ALA A 367 2.62 7.54 -13.81
C ALA A 367 2.97 6.92 -15.17
N ARG A 368 2.79 5.60 -15.32
CA ARG A 368 3.00 4.88 -16.59
C ARG A 368 2.06 5.33 -17.69
N ALA A 369 0.79 5.53 -17.40
CA ALA A 369 -0.21 5.99 -18.37
C ALA A 369 0.15 7.36 -18.96
N LEU A 370 0.80 8.22 -18.18
CA LEU A 370 1.28 9.53 -18.58
C LEU A 370 2.76 9.53 -19.04
N GLN A 371 3.39 8.36 -19.06
CA GLN A 371 4.81 8.19 -19.42
C GLN A 371 5.78 9.00 -18.55
N ILE A 372 5.40 9.28 -17.30
CA ILE A 372 6.24 9.99 -16.34
C ILE A 372 7.06 8.96 -15.54
N PRO A 373 8.41 9.03 -15.58
CA PRO A 373 9.24 8.11 -14.80
C PRO A 373 8.95 8.22 -13.31
N MET A 374 8.79 7.07 -12.65
CA MET A 374 8.59 7.04 -11.21
C MET A 374 9.54 6.03 -10.57
N THR A 375 10.34 6.49 -9.61
CA THR A 375 11.27 5.66 -8.85
C THR A 375 10.97 5.70 -7.34
N ASN A 376 11.73 4.95 -6.55
CA ASN A 376 11.57 4.85 -5.09
C ASN A 376 12.77 5.47 -4.38
N TYR A 377 12.59 5.94 -3.12
CA TYR A 377 13.67 6.54 -2.30
C TYR A 377 14.94 5.68 -2.27
N GLY A 378 14.80 4.38 -1.99
CA GLY A 378 15.95 3.48 -1.88
C GLY A 378 16.69 3.31 -3.21
N VAL A 379 15.96 3.18 -4.30
CA VAL A 379 16.51 3.07 -5.66
C VAL A 379 17.16 4.38 -6.10
N ALA A 380 16.48 5.53 -5.86
CA ALA A 380 17.03 6.86 -6.16
C ALA A 380 18.33 7.12 -5.40
N ILE A 381 18.40 6.81 -4.11
CA ILE A 381 19.61 6.97 -3.28
C ILE A 381 20.72 6.04 -3.79
N ALA A 382 20.40 4.79 -4.13
CA ALA A 382 21.40 3.86 -4.69
C ALA A 382 21.95 4.37 -6.02
N HIS A 383 21.09 4.94 -6.90
CA HIS A 383 21.51 5.53 -8.17
C HIS A 383 22.39 6.77 -7.96
N LEU A 384 21.94 7.70 -7.11
CA LEU A 384 22.68 8.94 -6.80
C LEU A 384 24.07 8.66 -6.18
N ASN A 385 24.21 7.57 -5.42
CA ASN A 385 25.48 7.12 -4.86
C ASN A 385 26.31 6.23 -5.82
N GLY A 386 25.85 5.96 -7.04
CA GLY A 386 26.57 5.16 -8.03
C GLY A 386 26.70 3.68 -7.68
N ILE A 387 25.80 3.14 -6.85
CA ILE A 387 25.82 1.74 -6.41
C ILE A 387 24.61 0.92 -6.88
N LEU A 388 23.70 1.50 -7.67
CA LEU A 388 22.49 0.81 -8.11
C LEU A 388 22.78 -0.49 -8.86
N ASN A 389 23.83 -0.53 -9.67
CA ASN A 389 24.28 -1.71 -10.41
C ASN A 389 25.10 -2.72 -9.56
N LYS A 390 25.32 -2.44 -8.28
CA LYS A 390 26.12 -3.26 -7.35
C LYS A 390 25.27 -3.91 -6.26
N ILE A 391 23.98 -3.63 -6.25
CA ILE A 391 23.02 -4.19 -5.31
C ILE A 391 22.13 -5.22 -5.98
N VAL A 392 21.50 -6.07 -5.18
CA VAL A 392 20.51 -7.07 -5.63
C VAL A 392 19.10 -6.67 -5.19
N TYR A 393 18.11 -7.04 -6.01
CA TYR A 393 16.67 -6.76 -5.77
C TYR A 393 15.79 -7.84 -6.38
#